data_fc91c2adcaef58433d71ea97aa8e8cf5
#
_entry.id   fc91c2adcaef58433d71ea97aa8e8cf5
#
_cell.length_a   1.000
_cell.length_b   1.000
_cell.length_c   1.000
_cell.angle_alpha   90.00
_cell.angle_beta   90.00
_cell.angle_gamma   90.00
#
_symmetry.space_group_name_H-M   'P 1'
#
loop_
_entity.id
_entity.type
_entity.pdbx_description
1 polymer ?
#
loop_
_entity_poly.entity_id
_entity_poly.type
_entity_poly.pdbx_seq_one_letter_code
_entity_poly.pdbx_strand_id
1 'polypeptide(L)'
;MADCGRENVVMEETMRTETDEIRDNLKYLTLLSRDYPSQAAAASEIISTQALLKLPKGTEHFMSDLHGENEAFVHILNSASGVIREKVDQVLGDTVPKHTRAELATLIYYPNEKLPQLKARCTSEEALDQWYTETLLRLIDICRLVSSKHTRDHVRRCLPASCGYILDELLHAHFEDHDKDLYYGQIVGSIIENGRADRFIVRLCELIKHLAVDKLHIVGDLFDRGPRPDIILDLLMRHHNVDIQWGNHDVVWMGAAAGSPICICTVLKTTLAYHNHGMLEDCYGINLRHLQRMAEQFYGNDDLSIWMPHTDAARGPYTRGMLHRCAVMHKAISILMFKLECHVIDRNPDFQMQERDYLRRIDWEKHTVKIGEKEYPLRDTSFPTVDPADPAALHPDEQLVLRKLVQSFRQSEKLQQHVEFLYAKGSVYHIENGNLLYHGAVPMTSRGTFAMERFEGRYYSGRALMDYCDARARRGYYAPEGSAARQSGQDFLWYLWCGRLSPLFG
;
A
#
# COMPACT_ATOMS: atom_id res chain seq x y z
N MET A 1 46.70 28.58 35.79
CA MET A 1 46.91 27.13 35.49
C MET A 1 45.62 26.35 35.19
N ALA A 2 44.47 26.95 35.15
CA ALA A 2 43.20 26.27 34.84
C ALA A 2 42.74 26.42 33.36
N ASP A 3 43.40 27.27 32.56
CA ASP A 3 42.99 27.55 31.18
C ASP A 3 43.72 26.66 30.15
N CYS A 4 44.92 26.21 30.47
CA CYS A 4 45.70 25.33 29.59
C CYS A 4 45.15 23.88 29.48
N GLY A 5 44.31 23.46 30.46
CA GLY A 5 43.66 22.12 30.45
C GLY A 5 42.42 22.01 29.55
N ARG A 6 41.70 23.12 29.36
CA ARG A 6 40.50 23.14 28.50
C ARG A 6 40.84 23.19 27.00
N GLU A 7 41.87 23.96 26.63
CA GLU A 7 42.35 24.00 25.23
C GLU A 7 42.92 22.66 24.76
N ASN A 8 43.63 21.92 25.63
CA ASN A 8 44.11 20.58 25.28
C ASN A 8 43.00 19.54 25.09
N VAL A 9 41.92 19.58 25.89
CA VAL A 9 40.79 18.65 25.77
C VAL A 9 39.99 18.93 24.49
N VAL A 10 39.76 20.20 24.15
CA VAL A 10 39.05 20.58 22.91
C VAL A 10 39.89 20.22 21.68
N MET A 11 41.21 20.40 21.74
CA MET A 11 42.11 19.99 20.65
C MET A 11 42.17 18.47 20.47
N GLU A 12 42.15 17.68 21.54
CA GLU A 12 42.10 16.22 21.48
C GLU A 12 40.75 15.70 20.95
N GLU A 13 39.61 16.32 21.33
CA GLU A 13 38.31 15.98 20.80
C GLU A 13 38.19 16.35 19.30
N THR A 14 38.68 17.50 18.89
CA THR A 14 38.70 17.92 17.46
C THR A 14 39.58 17.00 16.63
N MET A 15 40.78 16.64 17.11
CA MET A 15 41.67 15.70 16.43
C MET A 15 41.09 14.26 16.36
N ARG A 16 40.32 13.83 17.35
CA ARG A 16 39.63 12.54 17.32
C ARG A 16 38.52 12.52 16.30
N THR A 17 37.70 13.57 16.18
CA THR A 17 36.64 13.69 15.16
C THR A 17 37.22 13.74 13.75
N GLU A 18 38.29 14.51 13.50
CA GLU A 18 38.96 14.52 12.18
C GLU A 18 39.58 13.15 11.83
N THR A 19 40.16 12.45 12.80
CA THR A 19 40.76 11.13 12.56
C THR A 19 39.70 10.06 12.28
N ASP A 20 38.54 10.12 12.94
CA ASP A 20 37.43 9.20 12.71
C ASP A 20 36.74 9.49 11.36
N GLU A 21 36.57 10.74 10.96
CA GLU A 21 36.10 11.13 9.62
C GLU A 21 37.04 10.66 8.52
N ILE A 22 38.36 10.82 8.69
CA ILE A 22 39.38 10.33 7.73
C ILE A 22 39.29 8.79 7.65
N ARG A 23 39.15 8.08 8.78
CA ARG A 23 39.04 6.61 8.80
C ARG A 23 37.79 6.11 8.10
N ASP A 24 36.66 6.76 8.30
CA ASP A 24 35.40 6.38 7.69
C ASP A 24 35.39 6.71 6.20
N ASN A 25 35.98 7.84 5.79
CA ASN A 25 36.22 8.17 4.38
C ASN A 25 37.15 7.15 3.71
N LEU A 26 38.19 6.68 4.40
CA LEU A 26 39.12 5.67 3.86
C LEU A 26 38.43 4.31 3.66
N LYS A 27 37.58 3.89 4.60
CA LYS A 27 36.76 2.68 4.47
C LYS A 27 35.81 2.78 3.27
N TYR A 28 35.12 3.93 3.14
CA TYR A 28 34.22 4.19 2.04
C TYR A 28 34.95 4.17 0.68
N LEU A 29 36.09 4.85 0.56
CA LEU A 29 36.92 4.83 -0.64
C LEU A 29 37.47 3.43 -0.94
N THR A 30 37.81 2.65 0.08
CA THR A 30 38.24 1.25 -0.08
C THR A 30 37.12 0.37 -0.61
N LEU A 31 35.87 0.60 -0.22
CA LEU A 31 34.71 -0.09 -0.77
C LEU A 31 34.47 0.32 -2.23
N LEU A 32 34.48 1.63 -2.53
CA LEU A 32 34.33 2.14 -3.89
C LEU A 32 35.43 1.63 -4.84
N SER A 33 36.68 1.45 -4.36
CA SER A 33 37.76 0.94 -5.18
C SER A 33 37.58 -0.50 -5.66
N ARG A 34 36.66 -1.27 -5.07
CA ARG A 34 36.30 -2.61 -5.53
C ARG A 34 35.49 -2.54 -6.82
N ASP A 35 34.58 -1.57 -6.91
CA ASP A 35 33.71 -1.37 -8.07
C ASP A 35 34.40 -0.50 -9.13
N TYR A 36 35.25 0.45 -8.69
CA TYR A 36 35.98 1.39 -9.54
C TYR A 36 37.49 1.28 -9.30
N PRO A 37 38.14 0.20 -9.77
CA PRO A 37 39.53 -0.13 -9.41
C PRO A 37 40.57 0.77 -10.10
N SER A 38 40.16 1.64 -11.04
CA SER A 38 41.02 2.53 -11.73
C SER A 38 40.37 3.90 -12.00
N GLN A 39 41.20 4.92 -12.24
CA GLN A 39 40.74 6.24 -12.61
C GLN A 39 39.88 6.20 -13.90
N ALA A 40 40.23 5.36 -14.86
CA ALA A 40 39.48 5.18 -16.09
C ALA A 40 38.07 4.57 -15.81
N ALA A 41 37.99 3.58 -14.90
CA ALA A 41 36.71 3.02 -14.51
C ALA A 41 35.82 4.05 -13.80
N ALA A 42 36.38 4.82 -12.88
CA ALA A 42 35.66 5.90 -12.20
C ALA A 42 35.21 7.00 -13.19
N ALA A 43 36.05 7.39 -14.11
CA ALA A 43 35.70 8.38 -15.15
C ALA A 43 34.58 7.86 -16.08
N SER A 44 34.62 6.60 -16.50
CA SER A 44 33.53 5.96 -17.27
C SER A 44 32.21 6.01 -16.54
N GLU A 45 32.18 5.69 -15.22
CA GLU A 45 30.96 5.72 -14.41
C GLU A 45 30.43 7.16 -14.25
N ILE A 46 31.31 8.14 -14.02
CA ILE A 46 30.95 9.57 -13.96
C ILE A 46 30.28 10.00 -15.27
N ILE A 47 30.88 9.66 -16.43
CA ILE A 47 30.32 10.00 -17.75
C ILE A 47 28.95 9.34 -17.93
N SER A 48 28.84 8.06 -17.60
CA SER A 48 27.58 7.30 -17.69
C SER A 48 26.48 7.93 -16.80
N THR A 49 26.80 8.21 -15.54
CA THR A 49 25.87 8.82 -14.58
C THR A 49 25.48 10.25 -14.99
N GLN A 50 26.41 11.05 -15.50
CA GLN A 50 26.11 12.38 -16.03
C GLN A 50 25.18 12.32 -17.25
N ALA A 51 25.33 11.31 -18.12
CA ALA A 51 24.43 11.10 -19.24
C ALA A 51 23.02 10.67 -18.75
N LEU A 52 22.93 9.80 -17.74
CA LEU A 52 21.66 9.40 -17.11
C LEU A 52 20.86 10.59 -16.58
N LEU A 53 21.53 11.59 -15.99
CA LEU A 53 20.88 12.81 -15.50
C LEU A 53 20.25 13.67 -16.61
N LYS A 54 20.54 13.41 -17.87
CA LYS A 54 19.97 14.10 -19.04
C LYS A 54 18.84 13.33 -19.70
N LEU A 55 18.57 12.08 -19.29
CA LEU A 55 17.40 11.34 -19.77
C LEU A 55 16.11 12.04 -19.32
N PRO A 56 15.01 11.87 -20.09
CA PRO A 56 13.69 12.27 -19.63
C PRO A 56 13.38 11.65 -18.28
N LYS A 57 12.67 12.39 -17.43
CA LYS A 57 12.18 11.87 -16.16
C LYS A 57 11.30 10.63 -16.41
N GLY A 58 11.47 9.59 -15.61
CA GLY A 58 10.62 8.41 -15.63
C GLY A 58 9.16 8.73 -15.35
N THR A 59 8.26 7.87 -15.81
CA THR A 59 6.83 8.01 -15.54
C THR A 59 6.52 7.56 -14.12
N GLU A 60 6.03 8.47 -13.30
CA GLU A 60 5.51 8.19 -11.96
C GLU A 60 3.99 8.04 -12.03
N HIS A 61 3.48 6.97 -11.43
CA HIS A 61 2.05 6.68 -11.35
C HIS A 61 1.60 6.81 -9.90
N PHE A 62 0.59 7.63 -9.64
CA PHE A 62 0.07 7.90 -8.30
C PHE A 62 -1.33 7.30 -8.17
N MET A 63 -1.56 6.57 -7.08
CA MET A 63 -2.87 6.04 -6.71
C MET A 63 -3.09 6.23 -5.23
N SER A 64 -4.33 6.52 -4.80
CA SER A 64 -4.74 6.61 -3.40
C SER A 64 -6.10 5.94 -3.18
N ASP A 65 -6.46 5.70 -1.93
CA ASP A 65 -7.80 5.25 -1.52
C ASP A 65 -8.29 3.99 -2.25
N LEU A 66 -7.41 2.99 -2.35
CA LEU A 66 -7.69 1.73 -3.07
C LEU A 66 -8.74 0.89 -2.36
N HIS A 67 -8.77 0.95 -1.03
CA HIS A 67 -9.79 0.35 -0.18
C HIS A 67 -10.22 -1.07 -0.58
N GLY A 68 -9.27 -1.94 -0.98
CA GLY A 68 -9.56 -3.32 -1.37
C GLY A 68 -10.34 -3.50 -2.67
N GLU A 69 -10.56 -2.45 -3.47
CA GLU A 69 -11.24 -2.50 -4.77
C GLU A 69 -10.30 -3.04 -5.87
N ASN A 70 -10.02 -4.34 -5.81
CA ASN A 70 -9.02 -5.01 -6.63
C ASN A 70 -9.29 -4.94 -8.13
N GLU A 71 -10.53 -5.01 -8.59
CA GLU A 71 -10.84 -5.00 -10.03
C GLU A 71 -10.52 -3.64 -10.65
N ALA A 72 -10.92 -2.54 -10.00
CA ALA A 72 -10.58 -1.19 -10.41
C ALA A 72 -9.06 -0.97 -10.38
N PHE A 73 -8.40 -1.40 -9.30
CA PHE A 73 -6.95 -1.31 -9.16
C PHE A 73 -6.21 -2.02 -10.30
N VAL A 74 -6.56 -3.28 -10.58
CA VAL A 74 -5.95 -4.08 -11.65
C VAL A 74 -6.14 -3.42 -13.02
N HIS A 75 -7.32 -2.87 -13.28
CA HIS A 75 -7.59 -2.16 -14.54
C HIS A 75 -6.73 -0.91 -14.69
N ILE A 76 -6.66 -0.07 -13.65
CA ILE A 76 -5.87 1.17 -13.65
C ILE A 76 -4.38 0.84 -13.79
N LEU A 77 -3.90 -0.18 -13.05
CA LEU A 77 -2.51 -0.63 -13.12
C LEU A 77 -2.14 -1.13 -14.52
N ASN A 78 -2.96 -2.03 -15.10
CA ASN A 78 -2.72 -2.61 -16.41
C ASN A 78 -2.80 -1.59 -17.56
N SER A 79 -3.64 -0.57 -17.43
CA SER A 79 -3.77 0.51 -18.42
C SER A 79 -2.77 1.65 -18.23
N ALA A 80 -2.03 1.64 -17.10
CA ALA A 80 -1.19 2.76 -16.66
C ALA A 80 -1.96 4.10 -16.70
N SER A 81 -3.19 4.10 -16.14
CA SER A 81 -4.12 5.27 -16.17
C SER A 81 -4.36 5.83 -17.59
N GLY A 82 -4.30 4.98 -18.62
CA GLY A 82 -4.51 5.38 -20.01
C GLY A 82 -3.24 5.70 -20.80
N VAL A 83 -2.07 5.82 -20.17
CA VAL A 83 -0.79 6.12 -20.85
C VAL A 83 -0.50 5.11 -21.98
N ILE A 84 -0.75 3.83 -21.76
CA ILE A 84 -0.53 2.81 -22.80
C ILE A 84 -1.42 3.08 -24.01
N ARG A 85 -2.67 3.49 -23.80
CA ARG A 85 -3.59 3.85 -24.88
C ARG A 85 -3.06 5.04 -25.70
N GLU A 86 -2.57 6.07 -25.02
CA GLU A 86 -1.94 7.23 -25.68
C GLU A 86 -0.74 6.81 -26.53
N LYS A 87 0.11 5.89 -26.02
CA LYS A 87 1.25 5.37 -26.79
C LYS A 87 0.81 4.57 -28.01
N VAL A 88 -0.24 3.75 -27.90
CA VAL A 88 -0.84 3.03 -29.05
C VAL A 88 -1.35 4.04 -30.10
N ASP A 89 -2.06 5.08 -29.66
CA ASP A 89 -2.60 6.10 -30.57
C ASP A 89 -1.48 6.96 -31.18
N GLN A 90 -0.38 7.24 -30.45
CA GLN A 90 0.77 7.97 -30.94
C GLN A 90 1.52 7.21 -32.05
N VAL A 91 1.70 5.90 -31.90
CA VAL A 91 2.42 5.07 -32.88
C VAL A 91 1.58 4.75 -34.11
N LEU A 92 0.29 4.44 -33.90
CA LEU A 92 -0.58 3.83 -34.93
C LEU A 92 -1.72 4.74 -35.40
N GLY A 93 -1.78 6.00 -34.89
CA GLY A 93 -2.92 6.89 -35.11
C GLY A 93 -3.29 7.14 -36.56
N ASP A 94 -2.31 7.27 -37.43
CA ASP A 94 -2.50 7.61 -38.84
C ASP A 94 -2.68 6.40 -39.75
N THR A 95 -2.29 5.19 -39.28
CA THR A 95 -2.23 3.99 -40.13
C THR A 95 -3.23 2.91 -39.76
N VAL A 96 -3.73 2.90 -38.51
CA VAL A 96 -4.57 1.82 -37.98
C VAL A 96 -5.92 2.38 -37.49
N PRO A 97 -7.07 1.77 -37.88
CA PRO A 97 -8.39 2.20 -37.43
C PRO A 97 -8.55 2.25 -35.91
N LYS A 98 -9.36 3.19 -35.41
CA LYS A 98 -9.56 3.43 -33.96
C LYS A 98 -10.01 2.18 -33.19
N HIS A 99 -10.88 1.35 -33.78
CA HIS A 99 -11.36 0.12 -33.14
C HIS A 99 -10.22 -0.90 -32.98
N THR A 100 -9.35 -1.08 -33.98
CA THR A 100 -8.19 -1.99 -33.92
C THR A 100 -7.17 -1.51 -32.90
N ARG A 101 -6.93 -0.19 -32.81
CA ARG A 101 -6.08 0.39 -31.75
C ARG A 101 -6.66 0.14 -30.37
N ALA A 102 -8.00 0.21 -30.19
CA ALA A 102 -8.67 -0.11 -28.93
C ALA A 102 -8.53 -1.58 -28.55
N GLU A 103 -8.66 -2.49 -29.52
CA GLU A 103 -8.45 -3.91 -29.32
C GLU A 103 -7.00 -4.22 -28.94
N LEU A 104 -6.03 -3.59 -29.62
CA LEU A 104 -4.60 -3.76 -29.31
C LEU A 104 -4.25 -3.25 -27.91
N ALA A 105 -4.78 -2.09 -27.50
CA ALA A 105 -4.62 -1.59 -26.15
C ALA A 105 -5.22 -2.57 -25.11
N THR A 106 -6.41 -3.12 -25.39
CA THR A 106 -7.04 -4.12 -24.51
C THR A 106 -6.24 -5.44 -24.47
N LEU A 107 -5.60 -5.84 -25.57
CA LEU A 107 -4.69 -6.98 -25.60
C LEU A 107 -3.46 -6.72 -24.72
N ILE A 108 -2.88 -5.52 -24.75
CA ILE A 108 -1.77 -5.14 -23.86
C ILE A 108 -2.18 -5.21 -22.40
N TYR A 109 -3.39 -4.74 -22.05
CA TYR A 109 -3.89 -4.75 -20.68
C TYR A 109 -4.11 -6.17 -20.14
N TYR A 110 -4.74 -7.04 -20.95
CA TYR A 110 -5.20 -8.37 -20.58
C TYR A 110 -4.80 -9.43 -21.62
N PRO A 111 -3.47 -9.67 -21.77
CA PRO A 111 -3.00 -10.54 -22.88
C PRO A 111 -3.52 -11.98 -22.78
N ASN A 112 -3.58 -12.54 -21.58
CA ASN A 112 -3.99 -13.93 -21.39
C ASN A 112 -5.48 -14.16 -21.67
N GLU A 113 -6.33 -13.16 -21.40
CA GLU A 113 -7.78 -13.22 -21.61
C GLU A 113 -8.17 -12.85 -23.04
N LYS A 114 -7.48 -11.85 -23.64
CA LYS A 114 -7.83 -11.32 -24.96
C LYS A 114 -7.23 -12.11 -26.12
N LEU A 115 -6.04 -12.62 -25.97
CA LEU A 115 -5.37 -13.36 -27.04
C LEU A 115 -6.20 -14.53 -27.58
N PRO A 116 -6.79 -15.43 -26.75
CA PRO A 116 -7.65 -16.50 -27.27
C PRO A 116 -8.89 -15.98 -28.01
N GLN A 117 -9.49 -14.87 -27.53
CA GLN A 117 -10.68 -14.29 -28.14
C GLN A 117 -10.41 -13.69 -29.52
N LEU A 118 -9.24 -13.06 -29.70
CA LEU A 118 -8.85 -12.44 -30.97
C LEU A 118 -8.48 -13.53 -32.01
N LYS A 119 -7.75 -14.56 -31.60
CA LYS A 119 -7.42 -15.71 -32.42
C LYS A 119 -8.65 -16.45 -32.94
N ALA A 120 -9.66 -16.63 -32.10
CA ALA A 120 -10.90 -17.32 -32.49
C ALA A 120 -11.69 -16.61 -33.62
N ARG A 121 -11.32 -15.37 -33.95
CA ARG A 121 -11.92 -14.64 -35.08
C ARG A 121 -11.24 -14.92 -36.43
N CYS A 122 -10.04 -15.49 -36.42
CA CYS A 122 -9.33 -15.87 -37.64
C CYS A 122 -9.98 -17.13 -38.27
N THR A 123 -10.33 -17.06 -39.55
CA THR A 123 -11.11 -18.08 -40.22
C THR A 123 -10.26 -19.14 -40.95
N SER A 124 -8.96 -18.87 -41.11
CA SER A 124 -8.00 -19.80 -41.70
C SER A 124 -6.63 -19.65 -41.03
N GLU A 125 -5.72 -20.61 -41.32
CA GLU A 125 -4.36 -20.60 -40.82
C GLU A 125 -3.58 -19.40 -41.39
N GLU A 126 -3.75 -19.09 -42.66
CA GLU A 126 -3.12 -17.95 -43.31
C GLU A 126 -3.60 -16.60 -42.68
N ALA A 127 -4.90 -16.50 -42.35
CA ALA A 127 -5.45 -15.33 -41.70
C ALA A 127 -4.89 -15.18 -40.28
N LEU A 128 -4.64 -16.29 -39.60
CA LEU A 128 -4.03 -16.29 -38.25
C LEU A 128 -2.56 -15.87 -38.33
N ASP A 129 -1.79 -16.37 -39.27
CA ASP A 129 -0.37 -16.02 -39.46
C ASP A 129 -0.20 -14.54 -39.84
N GLN A 130 -1.08 -14.02 -40.69
CA GLN A 130 -1.12 -12.60 -41.00
C GLN A 130 -1.44 -11.76 -39.76
N TRP A 131 -2.44 -12.16 -38.96
CA TRP A 131 -2.80 -11.48 -37.74
C TRP A 131 -1.65 -11.49 -36.70
N TYR A 132 -0.95 -12.61 -36.57
CA TYR A 132 0.24 -12.69 -35.71
C TYR A 132 1.33 -11.73 -36.17
N THR A 133 1.63 -11.72 -37.47
CA THR A 133 2.66 -10.85 -38.05
C THR A 133 2.34 -9.38 -37.76
N GLU A 134 1.13 -8.92 -38.09
CA GLU A 134 0.70 -7.55 -37.85
C GLU A 134 0.69 -7.19 -36.36
N THR A 135 0.24 -8.10 -35.50
CA THR A 135 0.16 -7.88 -34.06
C THR A 135 1.56 -7.77 -33.44
N LEU A 136 2.49 -8.66 -33.78
CA LEU A 136 3.87 -8.65 -33.32
C LEU A 136 4.57 -7.36 -33.73
N LEU A 137 4.48 -6.95 -35.00
CA LEU A 137 5.11 -5.71 -35.50
C LEU A 137 4.57 -4.47 -34.76
N ARG A 138 3.24 -4.36 -34.62
CA ARG A 138 2.62 -3.23 -33.87
C ARG A 138 3.06 -3.18 -32.42
N LEU A 139 3.14 -4.35 -31.74
CA LEU A 139 3.60 -4.41 -30.35
C LEU A 139 5.10 -4.05 -30.23
N ILE A 140 5.92 -4.45 -31.20
CA ILE A 140 7.34 -4.06 -31.25
C ILE A 140 7.48 -2.55 -31.39
N ASP A 141 6.71 -1.89 -32.26
CA ASP A 141 6.76 -0.44 -32.46
C ASP A 141 6.32 0.32 -31.20
N ILE A 142 5.25 -0.13 -30.54
CA ILE A 142 4.81 0.44 -29.26
C ILE A 142 5.89 0.23 -28.20
N CYS A 143 6.49 -0.96 -28.14
CA CYS A 143 7.56 -1.27 -27.17
C CYS A 143 8.80 -0.39 -27.41
N ARG A 144 9.17 -0.12 -28.65
CA ARG A 144 10.25 0.85 -29.02
C ARG A 144 9.95 2.25 -28.47
N LEU A 145 8.70 2.72 -28.69
CA LEU A 145 8.33 4.05 -28.18
C LEU A 145 8.42 4.12 -26.65
N VAL A 146 7.88 3.15 -25.90
CA VAL A 146 7.94 3.18 -24.45
C VAL A 146 9.37 2.98 -23.92
N SER A 147 10.22 2.24 -24.63
CA SER A 147 11.63 2.03 -24.27
C SER A 147 12.53 3.25 -24.56
N SER A 148 12.10 4.19 -25.41
CA SER A 148 12.94 5.31 -25.88
C SER A 148 13.40 6.26 -24.77
N LYS A 149 12.71 6.30 -23.65
CA LYS A 149 13.07 7.11 -22.46
C LYS A 149 14.08 6.42 -21.53
N HIS A 150 14.39 5.15 -21.77
CA HIS A 150 15.28 4.33 -20.94
C HIS A 150 16.63 4.10 -21.61
N THR A 151 17.63 3.76 -20.79
CA THR A 151 18.89 3.26 -21.33
C THR A 151 18.71 1.86 -21.90
N ARG A 152 19.54 1.52 -22.90
CA ARG A 152 19.55 0.17 -23.47
C ARG A 152 19.80 -0.92 -22.40
N ASP A 153 20.69 -0.64 -21.46
CA ASP A 153 21.00 -1.55 -20.36
C ASP A 153 19.80 -1.78 -19.46
N HIS A 154 19.03 -0.72 -19.14
CA HIS A 154 17.78 -0.86 -18.37
C HIS A 154 16.77 -1.73 -19.10
N VAL A 155 16.53 -1.47 -20.40
CA VAL A 155 15.61 -2.27 -21.21
C VAL A 155 16.05 -3.73 -21.26
N ARG A 156 17.33 -4.02 -21.46
CA ARG A 156 17.89 -5.37 -21.46
C ARG A 156 17.63 -6.14 -20.15
N ARG A 157 17.77 -5.47 -19.02
CA ARG A 157 17.47 -6.09 -17.70
C ARG A 157 16.00 -6.43 -17.53
N CYS A 158 15.10 -5.71 -18.20
CA CYS A 158 13.65 -5.98 -18.18
C CYS A 158 13.25 -7.11 -19.16
N LEU A 159 14.14 -7.52 -20.09
CA LEU A 159 13.82 -8.55 -21.07
C LEU A 159 13.73 -9.94 -20.42
N PRO A 160 12.75 -10.77 -20.81
CA PRO A 160 12.64 -12.14 -20.31
C PRO A 160 13.84 -13.00 -20.76
N ALA A 161 14.45 -13.73 -19.84
CA ALA A 161 15.61 -14.58 -20.13
C ALA A 161 15.40 -15.57 -21.30
N SER A 162 14.15 -16.03 -21.50
CA SER A 162 13.83 -17.04 -22.50
C SER A 162 13.76 -16.54 -23.95
N CYS A 163 13.64 -15.24 -24.18
CA CYS A 163 13.53 -14.61 -25.51
C CYS A 163 14.22 -13.23 -25.58
N GLY A 164 14.99 -12.88 -24.57
CA GLY A 164 15.59 -11.55 -24.43
C GLY A 164 16.47 -11.16 -25.61
N TYR A 165 17.31 -12.07 -26.12
CA TYR A 165 18.14 -11.80 -27.28
C TYR A 165 17.31 -11.43 -28.52
N ILE A 166 16.27 -12.22 -28.81
CA ILE A 166 15.40 -11.98 -29.98
C ILE A 166 14.65 -10.65 -29.86
N LEU A 167 14.13 -10.36 -28.65
CA LEU A 167 13.44 -9.09 -28.39
C LEU A 167 14.42 -7.89 -28.45
N ASP A 168 15.65 -8.02 -27.94
CA ASP A 168 16.66 -6.95 -28.03
C ASP A 168 16.99 -6.63 -29.51
N GLU A 169 17.16 -7.66 -30.35
CA GLU A 169 17.36 -7.47 -31.80
C GLU A 169 16.16 -6.76 -32.45
N LEU A 170 14.93 -7.22 -32.20
CA LEU A 170 13.73 -6.62 -32.78
C LEU A 170 13.49 -5.17 -32.29
N LEU A 171 13.79 -4.86 -31.04
CA LEU A 171 13.60 -3.52 -30.48
C LEU A 171 14.61 -2.51 -31.02
N HIS A 172 15.83 -2.94 -31.39
CA HIS A 172 16.89 -2.09 -31.92
C HIS A 172 17.02 -2.15 -33.45
N ALA A 173 16.09 -2.82 -34.12
CA ALA A 173 15.98 -2.80 -35.58
C ALA A 173 15.68 -1.38 -36.07
N HIS A 174 16.54 -0.82 -36.91
CA HIS A 174 16.27 0.40 -37.64
C HIS A 174 15.72 0.00 -39.00
N PHE A 175 14.42 0.23 -39.25
CA PHE A 175 13.76 -0.11 -40.53
C PHE A 175 14.25 0.74 -41.70
N GLU A 176 15.12 1.72 -41.48
CA GLU A 176 15.78 2.47 -42.53
C GLU A 176 17.00 1.71 -43.14
N ASP A 177 17.47 0.66 -42.47
CA ASP A 177 18.51 -0.24 -42.93
C ASP A 177 17.90 -1.30 -43.84
N HIS A 178 17.68 -0.98 -45.13
CA HIS A 178 17.11 -1.89 -46.14
C HIS A 178 17.76 -3.28 -46.18
N ASP A 179 19.04 -3.37 -45.80
CA ASP A 179 19.79 -4.62 -45.77
C ASP A 179 19.34 -5.62 -44.71
N LYS A 180 18.57 -5.18 -43.66
CA LYS A 180 18.13 -6.03 -42.56
C LYS A 180 16.61 -6.33 -42.55
N ASP A 181 15.84 -5.73 -43.42
CA ASP A 181 14.38 -5.95 -43.47
C ASP A 181 14.03 -7.43 -43.63
N LEU A 182 14.74 -8.16 -44.51
CA LEU A 182 14.60 -9.58 -44.69
C LEU A 182 14.94 -10.38 -43.41
N TYR A 183 15.98 -9.95 -42.70
CA TYR A 183 16.40 -10.59 -41.46
C TYR A 183 15.35 -10.45 -40.35
N TYR A 184 14.77 -9.28 -40.15
CA TYR A 184 13.72 -9.06 -39.13
C TYR A 184 12.42 -9.73 -39.53
N GLY A 185 12.03 -9.69 -40.79
CA GLY A 185 10.90 -10.45 -41.31
C GLY A 185 11.05 -11.94 -41.09
N GLN A 186 12.28 -12.49 -41.31
CA GLN A 186 12.58 -13.88 -41.04
C GLN A 186 12.48 -14.26 -39.56
N ILE A 187 12.90 -13.36 -38.64
CA ILE A 187 12.73 -13.60 -37.19
C ILE A 187 11.26 -13.71 -36.84
N VAL A 188 10.42 -12.77 -37.30
CA VAL A 188 8.96 -12.80 -37.02
C VAL A 188 8.32 -14.06 -37.64
N GLY A 189 8.66 -14.41 -38.90
CA GLY A 189 8.19 -15.62 -39.52
C GLY A 189 8.57 -16.87 -38.72
N SER A 190 9.83 -16.97 -38.30
CA SER A 190 10.31 -18.12 -37.50
C SER A 190 9.63 -18.22 -36.13
N ILE A 191 9.26 -17.08 -35.50
CA ILE A 191 8.48 -17.11 -34.27
C ILE A 191 7.11 -17.76 -34.49
N ILE A 192 6.46 -17.46 -35.64
CA ILE A 192 5.14 -18.00 -35.99
C ILE A 192 5.26 -19.47 -36.35
N GLU A 193 6.16 -19.84 -37.30
CA GLU A 193 6.41 -21.20 -37.74
C GLU A 193 6.74 -22.18 -36.60
N ASN A 194 7.43 -21.69 -35.57
CA ASN A 194 7.76 -22.49 -34.38
C ASN A 194 6.65 -22.49 -33.31
N GLY A 195 5.46 -21.93 -33.58
CA GLY A 195 4.32 -21.89 -32.66
C GLY A 195 4.59 -21.08 -31.38
N ARG A 196 5.43 -20.03 -31.47
CA ARG A 196 5.81 -19.21 -30.31
C ARG A 196 5.14 -17.86 -30.27
N ALA A 197 4.31 -17.51 -31.26
CA ALA A 197 3.70 -16.19 -31.39
C ALA A 197 2.90 -15.75 -30.15
N ASP A 198 2.07 -16.63 -29.59
CA ASP A 198 1.31 -16.34 -28.35
C ASP A 198 2.22 -15.90 -27.20
N ARG A 199 3.30 -16.63 -26.98
CA ARG A 199 4.25 -16.34 -25.90
C ARG A 199 4.97 -15.01 -26.12
N PHE A 200 5.36 -14.70 -27.36
CA PHE A 200 6.02 -13.43 -27.67
C PHE A 200 5.06 -12.24 -27.50
N ILE A 201 3.80 -12.37 -27.95
CA ILE A 201 2.76 -11.35 -27.74
C ILE A 201 2.57 -11.07 -26.25
N VAL A 202 2.39 -12.13 -25.43
CA VAL A 202 2.24 -11.96 -23.96
C VAL A 202 3.45 -11.26 -23.36
N ARG A 203 4.68 -11.66 -23.74
CA ARG A 203 5.91 -11.06 -23.20
C ARG A 203 6.12 -9.61 -23.65
N LEU A 204 5.77 -9.28 -24.88
CA LEU A 204 5.78 -7.89 -25.34
C LEU A 204 4.76 -7.03 -24.59
N CYS A 205 3.54 -7.53 -24.36
CA CYS A 205 2.54 -6.84 -23.57
C CYS A 205 3.01 -6.60 -22.11
N GLU A 206 3.62 -7.61 -21.50
CA GLU A 206 4.20 -7.48 -20.15
C GLU A 206 5.35 -6.46 -20.12
N LEU A 207 6.23 -6.48 -21.10
CA LEU A 207 7.34 -5.54 -21.24
C LEU A 207 6.85 -4.10 -21.44
N ILE A 208 5.85 -3.89 -22.30
CA ILE A 208 5.23 -2.58 -22.50
C ILE A 208 4.65 -2.03 -21.20
N LYS A 209 3.92 -2.85 -20.43
CA LYS A 209 3.38 -2.45 -19.13
C LYS A 209 4.48 -2.10 -18.14
N HIS A 210 5.55 -2.89 -18.10
CA HIS A 210 6.69 -2.67 -17.21
C HIS A 210 7.43 -1.37 -17.52
N LEU A 211 7.67 -1.08 -18.81
CA LEU A 211 8.40 0.11 -19.25
C LEU A 211 7.53 1.38 -19.31
N ALA A 212 6.20 1.24 -19.29
CA ALA A 212 5.29 2.38 -19.33
C ALA A 212 5.32 3.19 -18.03
N VAL A 213 5.51 2.54 -16.87
CA VAL A 213 5.55 3.16 -15.54
C VAL A 213 6.84 2.76 -14.85
N ASP A 214 7.64 3.76 -14.50
CA ASP A 214 8.94 3.55 -13.85
C ASP A 214 8.79 3.37 -12.35
N LYS A 215 7.84 4.07 -11.75
CA LYS A 215 7.57 4.03 -10.31
C LYS A 215 6.08 4.20 -10.00
N LEU A 216 5.61 3.39 -9.07
CA LEU A 216 4.24 3.44 -8.56
C LEU A 216 4.27 3.99 -7.14
N HIS A 217 3.51 5.05 -6.89
CA HIS A 217 3.28 5.65 -5.58
C HIS A 217 1.87 5.31 -5.11
N ILE A 218 1.75 4.65 -3.97
CA ILE A 218 0.47 4.39 -3.33
C ILE A 218 0.33 5.33 -2.14
N VAL A 219 -0.60 6.27 -2.25
CA VAL A 219 -0.80 7.33 -1.27
C VAL A 219 -1.93 6.93 -0.30
N GLY A 220 -1.75 5.78 0.33
CA GLY A 220 -2.53 5.29 1.45
C GLY A 220 -3.89 4.66 1.13
N ASP A 221 -4.47 4.11 2.20
CA ASP A 221 -5.77 3.47 2.26
C ASP A 221 -5.93 2.27 1.32
N LEU A 222 -5.08 1.28 1.53
CA LEU A 222 -5.12 -0.01 0.83
C LEU A 222 -6.25 -0.91 1.33
N PHE A 223 -6.54 -0.86 2.64
CA PHE A 223 -7.48 -1.70 3.34
C PHE A 223 -8.88 -1.09 3.47
N ASP A 224 -9.79 -1.93 3.96
CA ASP A 224 -11.20 -1.65 4.28
C ASP A 224 -12.10 -1.36 3.06
N ARG A 225 -13.40 -1.40 3.28
CA ARG A 225 -14.52 -1.16 2.34
C ARG A 225 -14.61 -2.18 1.21
N GLY A 226 -13.58 -2.37 0.38
CA GLY A 226 -13.55 -3.32 -0.72
C GLY A 226 -13.22 -4.76 -0.29
N PRO A 227 -13.50 -5.77 -1.15
CA PRO A 227 -13.48 -7.17 -0.76
C PRO A 227 -12.11 -7.83 -0.76
N ARG A 228 -11.13 -7.30 -1.51
CA ARG A 228 -9.89 -8.03 -1.80
C ARG A 228 -8.61 -7.19 -1.69
N PRO A 229 -8.32 -6.59 -0.51
CA PRO A 229 -7.04 -5.90 -0.28
C PRO A 229 -5.84 -6.85 -0.43
N ASP A 230 -6.04 -8.14 -0.18
CA ASP A 230 -5.02 -9.16 -0.33
C ASP A 230 -4.49 -9.29 -1.76
N ILE A 231 -5.36 -9.23 -2.77
CA ILE A 231 -4.94 -9.26 -4.19
C ILE A 231 -4.13 -8.00 -4.54
N ILE A 232 -4.55 -6.85 -4.05
CA ILE A 232 -3.84 -5.58 -4.26
C ILE A 232 -2.42 -5.69 -3.71
N LEU A 233 -2.27 -6.09 -2.45
CA LEU A 233 -0.98 -6.23 -1.80
C LEU A 233 -0.10 -7.29 -2.46
N ASP A 234 -0.66 -8.45 -2.84
CA ASP A 234 0.05 -9.49 -3.60
C ASP A 234 0.60 -8.96 -4.95
N LEU A 235 -0.10 -8.06 -5.62
CA LEU A 235 0.35 -7.42 -6.85
C LEU A 235 1.42 -6.36 -6.59
N LEU A 236 1.25 -5.52 -5.56
CA LEU A 236 2.23 -4.51 -5.17
C LEU A 236 3.56 -5.14 -4.74
N MET A 237 3.52 -6.26 -4.01
CA MET A 237 4.72 -7.01 -3.62
C MET A 237 5.53 -7.53 -4.81
N ARG A 238 4.88 -7.78 -5.95
CA ARG A 238 5.52 -8.21 -7.20
C ARG A 238 5.88 -7.05 -8.13
N HIS A 239 5.41 -5.85 -7.82
CA HIS A 239 5.69 -4.68 -8.65
C HIS A 239 7.18 -4.31 -8.57
N HIS A 240 7.78 -3.97 -9.71
CA HIS A 240 9.23 -3.74 -9.81
C HIS A 240 9.73 -2.55 -8.98
N ASN A 241 8.91 -1.50 -8.84
CA ASN A 241 9.29 -0.30 -8.08
C ASN A 241 8.04 0.38 -7.51
N VAL A 242 7.86 0.27 -6.20
CA VAL A 242 6.72 0.84 -5.48
C VAL A 242 7.14 1.40 -4.13
N ASP A 243 6.56 2.52 -3.75
CA ASP A 243 6.53 3.01 -2.39
C ASP A 243 5.08 3.30 -1.94
N ILE A 244 4.90 3.36 -0.63
CA ILE A 244 3.59 3.47 0.00
C ILE A 244 3.65 4.56 1.08
N GLN A 245 2.74 5.51 1.04
CA GLN A 245 2.47 6.37 2.18
C GLN A 245 1.30 5.75 2.93
N TRP A 246 1.46 5.49 4.24
CA TRP A 246 0.40 4.83 5.00
C TRP A 246 -0.82 5.73 5.14
N GLY A 247 -2.00 5.18 4.90
CA GLY A 247 -3.26 5.79 5.25
C GLY A 247 -3.68 5.46 6.69
N ASN A 248 -4.70 6.15 7.18
CA ASN A 248 -5.24 5.87 8.51
C ASN A 248 -5.86 4.47 8.61
N HIS A 249 -6.47 3.94 7.54
CA HIS A 249 -6.93 2.55 7.49
C HIS A 249 -5.75 1.56 7.55
N ASP A 250 -4.66 1.85 6.86
CA ASP A 250 -3.49 0.95 6.85
C ASP A 250 -2.86 0.80 8.23
N VAL A 251 -2.66 1.90 8.96
CA VAL A 251 -2.02 1.84 10.30
C VAL A 251 -2.85 1.08 11.33
N VAL A 252 -4.17 1.06 11.19
CA VAL A 252 -5.05 0.24 12.05
C VAL A 252 -4.85 -1.24 11.77
N TRP A 253 -4.75 -1.65 10.50
CA TRP A 253 -4.42 -3.02 10.14
C TRP A 253 -3.01 -3.43 10.56
N MET A 254 -2.02 -2.52 10.44
CA MET A 254 -0.66 -2.70 10.95
C MET A 254 -0.66 -2.91 12.47
N GLY A 255 -1.48 -2.12 13.20
CA GLY A 255 -1.69 -2.27 14.64
C GLY A 255 -2.38 -3.58 15.01
N ALA A 256 -3.36 -4.01 14.24
CA ALA A 256 -4.05 -5.28 14.43
C ALA A 256 -3.10 -6.47 14.23
N ALA A 257 -2.28 -6.46 13.20
CA ALA A 257 -1.25 -7.47 12.96
C ALA A 257 -0.18 -7.50 14.08
N ALA A 258 0.16 -6.32 14.64
CA ALA A 258 1.03 -6.22 15.81
C ALA A 258 0.42 -6.81 17.09
N GLY A 259 -0.89 -7.11 17.09
CA GLY A 259 -1.64 -7.64 18.22
C GLY A 259 -2.26 -6.58 19.13
N SER A 260 -2.43 -5.34 18.67
CA SER A 260 -3.13 -4.29 19.40
C SER A 260 -4.63 -4.58 19.50
N PRO A 261 -5.18 -4.79 20.72
CA PRO A 261 -6.60 -5.13 20.88
C PRO A 261 -7.55 -4.05 20.34
N ILE A 262 -7.21 -2.77 20.55
CA ILE A 262 -8.02 -1.66 20.06
C ILE A 262 -8.01 -1.56 18.53
N CYS A 263 -6.86 -1.75 17.89
CA CYS A 263 -6.76 -1.77 16.43
C CYS A 263 -7.53 -2.97 15.84
N ILE A 264 -7.47 -4.16 16.47
CA ILE A 264 -8.25 -5.33 16.08
C ILE A 264 -9.75 -5.02 16.12
N CYS A 265 -10.24 -4.43 17.22
CA CYS A 265 -11.66 -4.07 17.34
C CYS A 265 -12.06 -3.02 16.29
N THR A 266 -11.19 -2.07 15.99
CA THR A 266 -11.44 -1.03 14.96
C THR A 266 -11.52 -1.66 13.56
N VAL A 267 -10.60 -2.55 13.20
CA VAL A 267 -10.64 -3.32 11.93
C VAL A 267 -11.94 -4.11 11.84
N LEU A 268 -12.27 -4.87 12.89
CA LEU A 268 -13.48 -5.71 12.90
C LEU A 268 -14.76 -4.87 12.82
N LYS A 269 -14.84 -3.77 13.55
CA LYS A 269 -15.97 -2.84 13.48
C LYS A 269 -16.17 -2.33 12.05
N THR A 270 -15.10 -1.91 11.38
CA THR A 270 -15.17 -1.40 10.01
C THR A 270 -15.55 -2.50 9.02
N THR A 271 -14.91 -3.68 9.08
CA THR A 271 -15.22 -4.78 8.16
C THR A 271 -16.65 -5.31 8.34
N LEU A 272 -17.18 -5.33 9.56
CA LEU A 272 -18.58 -5.69 9.84
C LEU A 272 -19.54 -4.61 9.36
N ALA A 273 -19.22 -3.33 9.55
CA ALA A 273 -20.06 -2.23 9.07
C ALA A 273 -20.24 -2.25 7.54
N TYR A 274 -19.27 -2.75 6.77
CA TYR A 274 -19.33 -2.89 5.31
C TYR A 274 -19.65 -4.32 4.83
N HIS A 275 -20.04 -5.23 5.73
CA HIS A 275 -20.31 -6.64 5.44
C HIS A 275 -19.14 -7.39 4.77
N ASN A 276 -17.91 -7.00 5.07
CA ASN A 276 -16.67 -7.53 4.45
C ASN A 276 -15.95 -8.56 5.35
N HIS A 277 -16.54 -8.97 6.45
CA HIS A 277 -15.88 -9.84 7.44
C HIS A 277 -15.50 -11.23 6.89
N GLY A 278 -16.16 -11.72 5.84
CA GLY A 278 -15.78 -12.96 5.15
C GLY A 278 -14.34 -12.93 4.61
N MET A 279 -13.87 -11.78 4.16
CA MET A 279 -12.50 -11.58 3.69
C MET A 279 -11.46 -11.91 4.78
N LEU A 280 -11.76 -11.63 6.06
CA LEU A 280 -10.86 -11.95 7.17
C LEU A 280 -10.60 -13.47 7.28
N GLU A 281 -11.62 -14.29 7.10
CA GLU A 281 -11.51 -15.74 7.15
C GLU A 281 -10.93 -16.31 5.85
N ASP A 282 -11.44 -15.87 4.69
CA ASP A 282 -11.08 -16.38 3.37
C ASP A 282 -9.66 -15.99 2.94
N CYS A 283 -9.24 -14.75 3.23
CA CYS A 283 -7.94 -14.23 2.76
C CYS A 283 -6.84 -14.35 3.81
N TYR A 284 -7.18 -14.18 5.09
CA TYR A 284 -6.21 -14.11 6.19
C TYR A 284 -6.34 -15.22 7.22
N GLY A 285 -7.33 -16.11 7.11
CA GLY A 285 -7.56 -17.21 8.06
C GLY A 285 -7.95 -16.74 9.48
N ILE A 286 -8.47 -15.52 9.61
CA ILE A 286 -8.83 -14.93 10.89
C ILE A 286 -10.23 -15.41 11.31
N ASN A 287 -10.30 -16.16 12.41
CA ASN A 287 -11.53 -16.82 12.85
C ASN A 287 -12.35 -15.95 13.80
N LEU A 288 -13.63 -15.72 13.46
CA LEU A 288 -14.57 -14.91 14.24
C LEU A 288 -15.55 -15.69 15.12
N ARG A 289 -15.43 -17.03 15.21
CA ARG A 289 -16.42 -17.88 15.93
C ARG A 289 -16.60 -17.50 17.41
N HIS A 290 -15.51 -17.13 18.09
CA HIS A 290 -15.61 -16.71 19.50
C HIS A 290 -16.37 -15.39 19.64
N LEU A 291 -16.12 -14.43 18.74
CA LEU A 291 -16.87 -13.17 18.68
C LEU A 291 -18.35 -13.45 18.38
N GLN A 292 -18.64 -14.25 17.35
CA GLN A 292 -20.01 -14.59 16.96
C GLN A 292 -20.79 -15.22 18.12
N ARG A 293 -20.19 -16.19 18.83
CA ARG A 293 -20.82 -16.84 19.96
C ARG A 293 -21.13 -15.89 21.11
N MET A 294 -20.17 -15.07 21.50
CA MET A 294 -20.34 -14.06 22.55
C MET A 294 -21.40 -13.02 22.15
N ALA A 295 -21.32 -12.53 20.91
CA ALA A 295 -22.26 -11.55 20.40
C ALA A 295 -23.70 -12.08 20.41
N GLU A 296 -23.93 -13.32 19.94
CA GLU A 296 -25.25 -13.97 19.93
C GLU A 296 -25.79 -14.19 21.35
N GLN A 297 -24.93 -14.56 22.29
CA GLN A 297 -25.28 -14.76 23.69
C GLN A 297 -25.81 -13.49 24.37
N PHE A 298 -25.17 -12.37 24.15
CA PHE A 298 -25.45 -11.12 24.86
C PHE A 298 -26.39 -10.18 24.10
N TYR A 299 -26.32 -10.18 22.75
CA TYR A 299 -26.97 -9.18 21.88
C TYR A 299 -27.92 -9.78 20.83
N GLY A 300 -28.08 -11.12 20.78
CA GLY A 300 -28.82 -11.78 19.72
C GLY A 300 -30.31 -11.42 19.66
N ASN A 301 -30.89 -10.97 20.78
CA ASN A 301 -32.31 -10.58 20.88
C ASN A 301 -32.53 -9.06 20.88
N ASP A 302 -31.48 -8.25 20.70
CA ASP A 302 -31.60 -6.81 20.74
C ASP A 302 -32.19 -6.22 19.45
N ASP A 303 -32.65 -4.96 19.52
CA ASP A 303 -32.91 -4.18 18.30
C ASP A 303 -31.60 -3.81 17.62
N LEU A 304 -31.36 -4.43 16.48
CA LEU A 304 -30.14 -4.26 15.70
C LEU A 304 -30.27 -3.26 14.54
N SER A 305 -31.37 -2.50 14.49
CA SER A 305 -31.69 -1.62 13.36
C SER A 305 -30.57 -0.63 13.03
N ILE A 306 -29.93 -0.05 14.05
CA ILE A 306 -28.82 0.91 13.89
C ILE A 306 -27.46 0.26 13.64
N TRP A 307 -27.36 -1.05 13.82
CA TRP A 307 -26.13 -1.84 13.67
C TRP A 307 -26.05 -2.60 12.34
N MET A 308 -27.12 -2.48 11.53
CA MET A 308 -27.17 -3.18 10.23
C MET A 308 -26.02 -2.73 9.34
N PRO A 309 -25.34 -3.66 8.67
CA PRO A 309 -24.23 -3.33 7.79
C PRO A 309 -24.69 -2.62 6.52
N HIS A 310 -23.82 -1.83 5.96
CA HIS A 310 -23.97 -1.32 4.59
C HIS A 310 -23.84 -2.50 3.62
N THR A 311 -24.80 -2.63 2.70
CA THR A 311 -24.82 -3.68 1.68
C THR A 311 -24.70 -3.09 0.30
N ASP A 312 -23.93 -3.77 -0.55
CA ASP A 312 -23.80 -3.44 -1.96
C ASP A 312 -24.49 -4.52 -2.81
N ALA A 313 -25.52 -4.15 -3.54
CA ALA A 313 -26.27 -5.08 -4.38
C ALA A 313 -25.41 -5.79 -5.44
N ALA A 314 -24.30 -5.19 -5.87
CA ALA A 314 -23.36 -5.79 -6.81
C ALA A 314 -22.57 -6.97 -6.22
N ARG A 315 -22.48 -7.05 -4.88
CA ARG A 315 -21.74 -8.11 -4.16
C ARG A 315 -22.57 -9.36 -3.84
N GLY A 316 -23.80 -9.43 -4.29
CA GLY A 316 -24.64 -10.62 -4.24
C GLY A 316 -25.89 -10.51 -3.34
N PRO A 317 -26.70 -11.57 -3.29
CA PRO A 317 -27.88 -11.61 -2.45
C PRO A 317 -27.48 -11.78 -0.97
N TYR A 318 -28.02 -10.93 -0.10
CA TYR A 318 -27.87 -11.03 1.35
C TYR A 318 -29.10 -11.65 1.98
N THR A 319 -28.93 -12.73 2.73
CA THR A 319 -30.03 -13.29 3.49
C THR A 319 -30.23 -12.52 4.80
N ARG A 320 -31.48 -12.52 5.32
CA ARG A 320 -31.80 -11.89 6.61
C ARG A 320 -30.92 -12.44 7.75
N GLY A 321 -30.63 -13.75 7.73
CA GLY A 321 -29.78 -14.38 8.76
C GLY A 321 -28.31 -13.95 8.67
N MET A 322 -27.77 -13.70 7.46
CA MET A 322 -26.41 -13.18 7.30
C MET A 322 -26.29 -11.76 7.85
N LEU A 323 -27.26 -10.90 7.51
CA LEU A 323 -27.28 -9.51 7.99
C LEU A 323 -27.44 -9.44 9.51
N HIS A 324 -28.33 -10.27 10.07
CA HIS A 324 -28.52 -10.36 11.52
C HIS A 324 -27.22 -10.75 12.24
N ARG A 325 -26.56 -11.84 11.84
CA ARG A 325 -25.28 -12.25 12.44
C ARG A 325 -24.21 -11.17 12.35
N CYS A 326 -24.14 -10.48 11.20
CA CYS A 326 -23.21 -9.37 11.02
C CYS A 326 -23.51 -8.23 11.99
N ALA A 327 -24.79 -7.82 12.11
CA ALA A 327 -25.22 -6.74 12.99
C ALA A 327 -25.00 -7.04 14.47
N VAL A 328 -25.23 -8.28 14.91
CA VAL A 328 -24.96 -8.72 16.29
C VAL A 328 -23.47 -8.61 16.61
N MET A 329 -22.60 -9.10 15.72
CA MET A 329 -21.13 -8.97 15.89
C MET A 329 -20.68 -7.51 15.82
N HIS A 330 -21.28 -6.71 14.94
CA HIS A 330 -20.96 -5.29 14.81
C HIS A 330 -21.26 -4.52 16.10
N LYS A 331 -22.41 -4.76 16.72
CA LYS A 331 -22.75 -4.20 18.03
C LYS A 331 -21.74 -4.63 19.10
N ALA A 332 -21.54 -5.93 19.25
CA ALA A 332 -20.64 -6.49 20.26
C ALA A 332 -19.22 -5.94 20.19
N ILE A 333 -18.64 -5.92 18.99
CA ILE A 333 -17.27 -5.43 18.80
C ILE A 333 -17.15 -3.91 18.99
N SER A 334 -18.20 -3.15 18.66
CA SER A 334 -18.23 -1.70 18.87
C SER A 334 -18.25 -1.34 20.36
N ILE A 335 -19.04 -2.06 21.18
CA ILE A 335 -19.06 -1.87 22.63
C ILE A 335 -17.70 -2.22 23.23
N LEU A 336 -17.13 -3.36 22.82
CA LEU A 336 -15.78 -3.76 23.25
C LEU A 336 -14.70 -2.73 22.84
N MET A 337 -14.80 -2.16 21.63
CA MET A 337 -13.92 -1.09 21.17
C MET A 337 -14.01 0.13 22.09
N PHE A 338 -15.21 0.59 22.44
CA PHE A 338 -15.37 1.75 23.35
C PHE A 338 -14.75 1.52 24.71
N LYS A 339 -14.82 0.32 25.28
CA LYS A 339 -14.12 -0.03 26.54
C LYS A 339 -12.60 0.09 26.39
N LEU A 340 -12.07 -0.42 25.28
CA LEU A 340 -10.62 -0.35 25.00
C LEU A 340 -10.15 1.07 24.70
N GLU A 341 -11.00 1.92 24.09
CA GLU A 341 -10.71 3.36 23.92
C GLU A 341 -10.47 4.02 25.28
N CYS A 342 -11.33 3.77 26.29
CA CYS A 342 -11.12 4.26 27.65
C CYS A 342 -9.73 3.85 28.20
N HIS A 343 -9.36 2.56 28.02
CA HIS A 343 -8.06 2.07 28.49
C HIS A 343 -6.87 2.72 27.79
N VAL A 344 -6.97 2.97 26.47
CA VAL A 344 -5.89 3.64 25.71
C VAL A 344 -5.77 5.10 26.13
N ILE A 345 -6.89 5.81 26.30
CA ILE A 345 -6.92 7.21 26.73
C ILE A 345 -6.30 7.35 28.12
N ASP A 346 -6.64 6.46 29.06
CA ASP A 346 -6.08 6.49 30.44
C ASP A 346 -4.55 6.29 30.44
N ARG A 347 -4.04 5.39 29.59
CA ARG A 347 -2.59 5.14 29.50
C ARG A 347 -1.82 6.27 28.80
N ASN A 348 -2.51 7.05 27.96
CA ASN A 348 -1.86 8.04 27.08
C ASN A 348 -2.51 9.44 27.21
N PRO A 349 -2.35 10.12 28.35
CA PRO A 349 -2.94 11.45 28.53
C PRO A 349 -2.42 12.49 27.53
N ASP A 350 -1.22 12.29 26.98
CA ASP A 350 -0.63 13.16 25.95
C ASP A 350 -1.42 13.10 24.61
N PHE A 351 -2.25 12.09 24.38
CA PHE A 351 -3.10 12.04 23.17
C PHE A 351 -4.22 13.07 23.18
N GLN A 352 -4.57 13.62 24.34
CA GLN A 352 -5.62 14.64 24.52
C GLN A 352 -6.97 14.21 23.90
N MET A 353 -7.34 12.93 24.06
CA MET A 353 -8.52 12.32 23.43
C MET A 353 -9.65 12.02 24.42
N GLN A 354 -9.67 12.70 25.58
CA GLN A 354 -10.70 12.50 26.62
C GLN A 354 -12.11 12.73 26.10
N GLU A 355 -12.28 13.52 25.05
CA GLU A 355 -13.58 13.74 24.41
C GLU A 355 -14.16 12.48 23.73
N ARG A 356 -13.31 11.46 23.44
CA ARG A 356 -13.73 10.16 22.89
C ARG A 356 -14.07 9.13 23.96
N ASP A 357 -13.93 9.44 25.22
CA ASP A 357 -14.36 8.59 26.33
C ASP A 357 -15.89 8.63 26.49
N TYR A 358 -16.58 8.04 25.50
CA TYR A 358 -18.05 8.12 25.43
C TYR A 358 -18.73 7.29 26.51
N LEU A 359 -18.24 6.09 26.85
CA LEU A 359 -18.89 5.20 27.83
C LEU A 359 -18.99 5.83 29.21
N ARG A 360 -17.96 6.52 29.68
CA ARG A 360 -17.95 7.21 30.98
C ARG A 360 -18.78 8.49 31.02
N ARG A 361 -19.22 8.97 29.84
CA ARG A 361 -20.08 10.16 29.69
C ARG A 361 -21.56 9.83 29.57
N ILE A 362 -21.92 8.55 29.58
CA ILE A 362 -23.32 8.10 29.55
C ILE A 362 -23.94 8.33 30.93
N ASP A 363 -25.06 9.03 30.94
CA ASP A 363 -26.00 9.02 32.07
C ASP A 363 -26.91 7.79 31.89
N TRP A 364 -26.59 6.73 32.65
CA TRP A 364 -27.25 5.43 32.56
C TRP A 364 -28.70 5.44 33.04
N GLU A 365 -29.09 6.42 33.90
CA GLU A 365 -30.46 6.56 34.36
C GLU A 365 -31.33 7.27 33.32
N LYS A 366 -30.79 8.30 32.66
CA LYS A 366 -31.50 9.06 31.63
C LYS A 366 -31.35 8.49 30.22
N HIS A 367 -30.46 7.53 30.04
CA HIS A 367 -30.08 7.02 28.72
C HIS A 367 -29.63 8.12 27.75
N THR A 368 -28.77 8.99 28.21
CA THR A 368 -28.21 10.10 27.41
C THR A 368 -26.68 10.09 27.43
N VAL A 369 -26.06 10.73 26.44
CA VAL A 369 -24.61 10.92 26.39
C VAL A 369 -24.28 12.40 26.15
N LYS A 370 -23.33 12.94 26.91
CA LYS A 370 -22.86 14.32 26.73
C LYS A 370 -21.71 14.36 25.70
N ILE A 371 -21.91 15.11 24.61
CA ILE A 371 -20.91 15.37 23.57
C ILE A 371 -20.68 16.88 23.48
N GLY A 372 -19.49 17.33 23.86
CA GLY A 372 -19.23 18.76 24.05
C GLY A 372 -20.16 19.33 25.14
N GLU A 373 -20.88 20.41 24.79
CA GLU A 373 -21.86 21.04 25.69
C GLU A 373 -23.29 20.50 25.50
N LYS A 374 -23.53 19.57 24.60
CA LYS A 374 -24.85 19.05 24.28
C LYS A 374 -25.06 17.63 24.79
N GLU A 375 -26.29 17.37 25.23
CA GLU A 375 -26.75 16.06 25.67
C GLU A 375 -27.62 15.42 24.58
N TYR A 376 -27.35 14.18 24.26
CA TYR A 376 -28.03 13.43 23.21
C TYR A 376 -28.66 12.15 23.79
N PRO A 377 -29.89 11.80 23.41
CA PRO A 377 -30.49 10.53 23.81
C PRO A 377 -29.76 9.37 23.12
N LEU A 378 -29.55 8.28 23.84
CA LEU A 378 -29.02 7.05 23.27
C LEU A 378 -30.09 6.43 22.37
N ARG A 379 -29.68 6.01 21.18
CA ARG A 379 -30.54 5.29 20.24
C ARG A 379 -30.63 3.78 20.55
N ASP A 380 -29.65 3.27 21.28
CA ASP A 380 -29.59 1.91 21.81
C ASP A 380 -29.28 2.01 23.29
N THR A 381 -30.04 1.31 24.12
CA THR A 381 -29.95 1.31 25.58
C THR A 381 -29.63 -0.06 26.16
N SER A 382 -29.42 -1.08 25.31
CA SER A 382 -29.08 -2.44 25.73
C SER A 382 -27.58 -2.67 25.72
N PHE A 383 -26.97 -2.68 26.90
CA PHE A 383 -25.53 -2.86 27.09
C PHE A 383 -25.23 -3.93 28.16
N PRO A 384 -25.64 -5.20 27.95
CA PRO A 384 -25.59 -6.24 28.99
C PRO A 384 -24.19 -6.61 29.49
N THR A 385 -23.13 -6.28 28.73
CA THR A 385 -21.73 -6.51 29.14
C THR A 385 -21.09 -5.28 29.82
N VAL A 386 -21.79 -4.13 29.90
CA VAL A 386 -21.28 -2.90 30.52
C VAL A 386 -21.81 -2.79 31.94
N ASP A 387 -20.89 -2.65 32.91
CA ASP A 387 -21.22 -2.28 34.26
C ASP A 387 -21.28 -0.74 34.39
N PRO A 388 -22.45 -0.16 34.72
CA PRO A 388 -22.54 1.30 34.92
C PRO A 388 -21.60 1.87 35.98
N ALA A 389 -21.18 1.06 36.98
CA ALA A 389 -20.25 1.49 38.02
C ALA A 389 -18.78 1.54 37.52
N ASP A 390 -18.42 0.70 36.56
CA ASP A 390 -17.13 0.69 35.88
C ASP A 390 -17.32 0.37 34.38
N PRO A 391 -17.75 1.36 33.58
CA PRO A 391 -18.12 1.12 32.19
C PRO A 391 -16.98 0.61 31.29
N ALA A 392 -15.73 0.82 31.68
CA ALA A 392 -14.55 0.35 30.97
C ALA A 392 -14.15 -1.10 31.32
N ALA A 393 -14.72 -1.67 32.39
CA ALA A 393 -14.40 -3.06 32.79
C ALA A 393 -14.76 -4.07 31.71
N LEU A 394 -13.83 -4.98 31.40
CA LEU A 394 -14.04 -6.03 30.42
C LEU A 394 -14.75 -7.24 31.06
N HIS A 395 -15.86 -7.66 30.48
CA HIS A 395 -16.52 -8.91 30.85
C HIS A 395 -15.59 -10.12 30.60
N PRO A 396 -15.63 -11.19 31.40
CA PRO A 396 -14.78 -12.38 31.19
C PRO A 396 -14.86 -12.98 29.76
N ASP A 397 -16.04 -13.00 29.15
CA ASP A 397 -16.22 -13.48 27.78
C ASP A 397 -15.56 -12.53 26.76
N GLU A 398 -15.62 -11.21 26.97
CA GLU A 398 -14.90 -10.21 26.15
C GLU A 398 -13.39 -10.40 26.23
N GLN A 399 -12.85 -10.66 27.43
CA GLN A 399 -11.43 -10.98 27.60
C GLN A 399 -11.02 -12.25 26.84
N LEU A 400 -11.88 -13.29 26.85
CA LEU A 400 -11.63 -14.51 26.09
C LEU A 400 -11.63 -14.23 24.57
N VAL A 401 -12.62 -13.49 24.07
CA VAL A 401 -12.73 -13.09 22.67
C VAL A 401 -11.48 -12.32 22.25
N LEU A 402 -11.06 -11.31 23.02
CA LEU A 402 -9.86 -10.53 22.70
C LEU A 402 -8.59 -11.40 22.62
N ARG A 403 -8.38 -12.30 23.60
CA ARG A 403 -7.22 -13.22 23.53
C ARG A 403 -7.22 -14.07 22.26
N LYS A 404 -8.37 -14.57 21.85
CA LYS A 404 -8.53 -15.40 20.64
C LYS A 404 -8.33 -14.58 19.36
N LEU A 405 -8.84 -13.37 19.30
CA LEU A 405 -8.65 -12.45 18.18
C LEU A 405 -7.19 -12.05 18.04
N VAL A 406 -6.54 -11.61 19.11
CA VAL A 406 -5.11 -11.26 19.12
C VAL A 406 -4.27 -12.44 18.62
N GLN A 407 -4.55 -13.66 19.10
CA GLN A 407 -3.86 -14.86 18.64
C GLN A 407 -4.06 -15.06 17.13
N SER A 408 -5.30 -14.94 16.62
CA SER A 408 -5.64 -15.17 15.22
C SER A 408 -4.97 -14.16 14.28
N PHE A 409 -5.01 -12.86 14.62
CA PHE A 409 -4.34 -11.81 13.83
C PHE A 409 -2.82 -11.98 13.80
N ARG A 410 -2.19 -12.33 14.92
CA ARG A 410 -0.75 -12.53 14.99
C ARG A 410 -0.27 -13.80 14.28
N GLN A 411 -1.09 -14.82 14.19
CA GLN A 411 -0.77 -16.09 13.54
C GLN A 411 -1.10 -16.12 12.04
N SER A 412 -1.74 -15.09 11.50
CA SER A 412 -2.04 -14.99 10.08
C SER A 412 -0.78 -14.69 9.28
N GLU A 413 -0.14 -15.71 8.71
CA GLU A 413 1.11 -15.57 7.94
C GLU A 413 0.96 -14.57 6.80
N LYS A 414 -0.13 -14.65 6.03
CA LYS A 414 -0.37 -13.75 4.90
C LYS A 414 -0.52 -12.29 5.37
N LEU A 415 -1.23 -12.05 6.49
CA LEU A 415 -1.35 -10.70 7.04
C LEU A 415 0.00 -10.17 7.52
N GLN A 416 0.81 -11.00 8.18
CA GLN A 416 2.15 -10.61 8.61
C GLN A 416 3.04 -10.23 7.40
N GLN A 417 3.04 -11.03 6.32
CA GLN A 417 3.78 -10.72 5.10
C GLN A 417 3.36 -9.38 4.49
N HIS A 418 2.05 -9.11 4.42
CA HIS A 418 1.52 -7.85 3.90
C HIS A 418 1.93 -6.66 4.77
N VAL A 419 1.86 -6.80 6.09
CA VAL A 419 2.23 -5.73 7.03
C VAL A 419 3.74 -5.49 7.04
N GLU A 420 4.57 -6.53 6.97
CA GLU A 420 6.01 -6.39 6.80
C GLU A 420 6.37 -5.65 5.50
N PHE A 421 5.65 -5.92 4.42
CA PHE A 421 5.79 -5.19 3.17
C PHE A 421 5.41 -3.71 3.32
N LEU A 422 4.32 -3.39 4.03
CA LEU A 422 3.95 -2.00 4.34
C LEU A 422 5.04 -1.28 5.14
N TYR A 423 5.67 -1.95 6.11
CA TYR A 423 6.79 -1.36 6.86
C TYR A 423 8.06 -1.22 6.02
N ALA A 424 8.32 -2.17 5.12
CA ALA A 424 9.53 -2.17 4.29
C ALA A 424 9.47 -1.13 3.15
N LYS A 425 8.30 -0.92 2.56
CA LYS A 425 8.09 -0.02 1.40
C LYS A 425 7.35 1.27 1.75
N GLY A 426 6.87 1.40 2.99
CA GLY A 426 6.01 2.49 3.40
C GLY A 426 6.60 3.37 4.49
N SER A 427 5.97 4.54 4.62
CA SER A 427 6.26 5.57 5.63
C SER A 427 5.05 6.50 5.77
N VAL A 428 5.08 7.39 6.78
CA VAL A 428 4.06 8.44 6.94
C VAL A 428 4.08 9.43 5.79
N TYR A 429 5.26 9.73 5.25
CA TYR A 429 5.43 10.60 4.08
C TYR A 429 6.65 10.16 3.26
N HIS A 430 6.70 10.59 2.00
CA HIS A 430 7.84 10.38 1.12
C HIS A 430 8.13 11.64 0.32
N ILE A 431 9.41 11.88 0.00
CA ILE A 431 9.83 12.98 -0.87
C ILE A 431 10.55 12.37 -2.07
N GLU A 432 10.00 12.58 -3.26
CA GLU A 432 10.58 12.09 -4.51
C GLU A 432 10.44 13.14 -5.61
N ASN A 433 11.50 13.40 -6.36
CA ASN A 433 11.51 14.31 -7.51
C ASN A 433 10.88 15.70 -7.24
N GLY A 434 11.04 16.21 -6.01
CA GLY A 434 10.44 17.49 -5.57
C GLY A 434 8.99 17.41 -5.15
N ASN A 435 8.35 16.25 -5.22
CA ASN A 435 7.00 16.01 -4.70
C ASN A 435 7.07 15.57 -3.24
N LEU A 436 6.22 16.13 -2.39
CA LEU A 436 5.95 15.64 -1.04
C LEU A 436 4.67 14.82 -1.07
N LEU A 437 4.77 13.54 -0.77
CA LEU A 437 3.67 12.58 -0.77
C LEU A 437 3.29 12.23 0.66
N TYR A 438 2.02 12.32 0.99
CA TYR A 438 1.44 11.92 2.28
C TYR A 438 -0.07 11.70 2.10
N HIS A 439 -0.67 10.88 2.96
CA HIS A 439 -2.08 10.50 2.79
C HIS A 439 -3.06 11.56 3.33
N GLY A 440 -2.98 11.90 4.61
CA GLY A 440 -3.97 12.79 5.26
C GLY A 440 -3.61 14.27 5.13
N ALA A 441 -2.99 14.84 6.15
CA ALA A 441 -2.66 16.25 6.20
C ALA A 441 -1.34 16.54 6.93
N VAL A 442 -0.70 17.65 6.58
CA VAL A 442 0.29 18.25 7.49
C VAL A 442 -0.47 19.13 8.47
N PRO A 443 -0.50 18.81 9.78
CA PRO A 443 -1.29 19.56 10.74
C PRO A 443 -0.90 21.03 10.81
N MET A 444 -1.90 21.92 10.61
CA MET A 444 -1.72 23.36 10.55
C MET A 444 -2.62 24.08 11.57
N THR A 445 -2.18 25.22 12.02
CA THR A 445 -3.04 26.15 12.79
C THR A 445 -3.93 26.97 11.85
N SER A 446 -4.98 27.59 12.38
CA SER A 446 -5.83 28.51 11.62
C SER A 446 -5.08 29.72 11.04
N ARG A 447 -3.86 29.99 11.51
CA ARG A 447 -2.97 31.07 11.03
C ARG A 447 -2.02 30.64 9.93
N GLY A 448 -2.10 29.37 9.46
CA GLY A 448 -1.23 28.83 8.41
C GLY A 448 0.19 28.50 8.88
N THR A 449 0.42 28.34 10.17
CA THR A 449 1.68 27.81 10.73
C THR A 449 1.52 26.33 11.10
N PHE A 450 2.61 25.57 11.17
CA PHE A 450 2.54 24.19 11.61
C PHE A 450 1.97 24.08 13.03
N ALA A 451 0.99 23.20 13.21
CA ALA A 451 0.48 22.87 14.52
C ALA A 451 1.54 22.10 15.31
N MET A 452 1.63 22.38 16.61
CA MET A 452 2.54 21.68 17.51
C MET A 452 1.75 20.68 18.36
N GLU A 453 2.25 19.46 18.45
CA GLU A 453 1.75 18.43 19.35
C GLU A 453 2.82 18.04 20.35
N ARG A 454 2.40 17.69 21.57
CA ARG A 454 3.30 17.32 22.65
C ARG A 454 3.20 15.82 22.93
N PHE A 455 4.32 15.12 22.79
CA PHE A 455 4.45 13.72 23.18
C PHE A 455 5.69 13.52 24.05
N GLU A 456 5.56 12.72 25.10
CA GLU A 456 6.67 12.40 26.02
C GLU A 456 7.42 13.64 26.52
N GLY A 457 6.69 14.74 26.76
CA GLY A 457 7.24 16.01 27.24
C GLY A 457 7.91 16.90 26.20
N ARG A 458 7.98 16.48 24.92
CA ARG A 458 8.59 17.25 23.81
C ARG A 458 7.55 17.70 22.81
N TYR A 459 7.80 18.83 22.16
CA TYR A 459 6.94 19.38 21.11
C TYR A 459 7.46 18.99 19.72
N TYR A 460 6.55 18.57 18.85
CA TYR A 460 6.81 18.20 17.47
C TYR A 460 5.87 18.96 16.54
N SER A 461 6.35 19.34 15.33
CA SER A 461 5.55 20.00 14.31
C SER A 461 6.13 19.74 12.91
N GLY A 462 5.30 19.86 11.86
CA GLY A 462 5.71 19.67 10.48
C GLY A 462 6.45 18.35 10.28
N ARG A 463 7.62 18.38 9.63
CA ARG A 463 8.44 17.20 9.38
C ARG A 463 8.78 16.40 10.64
N ALA A 464 9.19 17.09 11.71
CA ALA A 464 9.55 16.42 12.96
C ALA A 464 8.38 15.64 13.58
N LEU A 465 7.14 16.11 13.41
CA LEU A 465 5.95 15.38 13.81
C LEU A 465 5.75 14.11 12.95
N MET A 466 5.90 14.21 11.63
CA MET A 466 5.78 13.07 10.74
C MET A 466 6.86 12.00 11.01
N ASP A 467 8.11 12.43 11.22
CA ASP A 467 9.22 11.53 11.58
C ASP A 467 8.98 10.83 12.94
N TYR A 468 8.43 11.55 13.92
CA TYR A 468 8.03 10.98 15.20
C TYR A 468 6.92 9.95 15.04
N CYS A 469 5.89 10.25 14.24
CA CYS A 469 4.77 9.35 13.95
C CYS A 469 5.26 8.04 13.30
N ASP A 470 6.13 8.13 12.30
CA ASP A 470 6.74 6.97 11.64
C ASP A 470 7.53 6.10 12.65
N ALA A 471 8.41 6.71 13.42
CA ALA A 471 9.21 6.00 14.41
C ALA A 471 8.35 5.30 15.47
N ARG A 472 7.26 5.92 15.92
CA ARG A 472 6.33 5.35 16.92
C ARG A 472 5.51 4.19 16.34
N ALA A 473 5.02 4.31 15.10
CA ALA A 473 4.32 3.24 14.40
C ALA A 473 5.21 1.99 14.28
N ARG A 474 6.50 2.17 13.90
CA ARG A 474 7.46 1.06 13.82
C ARG A 474 7.74 0.41 15.18
N ARG A 475 7.79 1.16 16.27
CA ARG A 475 7.93 0.60 17.63
C ARG A 475 6.77 -0.33 17.99
N GLY A 476 5.54 -0.02 17.57
CA GLY A 476 4.36 -0.85 17.82
C GLY A 476 4.47 -2.26 17.27
N TYR A 477 5.25 -2.45 16.20
CA TYR A 477 5.45 -3.74 15.54
C TYR A 477 6.78 -4.39 15.92
N TYR A 478 7.90 -3.64 15.88
CA TYR A 478 9.26 -4.20 16.00
C TYR A 478 9.83 -4.24 17.41
N ALA A 479 9.28 -3.48 18.37
CA ALA A 479 9.76 -3.55 19.75
C ALA A 479 9.51 -4.94 20.37
N PRO A 480 10.32 -5.35 21.36
CA PRO A 480 10.19 -6.65 22.01
C PRO A 480 8.77 -6.90 22.55
N GLU A 481 8.30 -8.12 22.39
CA GLU A 481 6.98 -8.53 22.87
C GLU A 481 6.85 -8.30 24.39
N GLY A 482 5.68 -7.80 24.82
CA GLY A 482 5.40 -7.48 26.23
C GLY A 482 6.12 -6.25 26.77
N SER A 483 6.94 -5.56 25.96
CA SER A 483 7.60 -4.34 26.40
C SER A 483 6.65 -3.14 26.45
N ALA A 484 6.90 -2.19 27.37
CA ALA A 484 6.18 -0.92 27.42
C ALA A 484 6.31 -0.11 26.13
N ALA A 485 7.46 -0.22 25.45
CA ALA A 485 7.72 0.42 24.17
C ALA A 485 6.79 -0.10 23.07
N ARG A 486 6.56 -1.43 23.02
CA ARG A 486 5.62 -2.04 22.07
C ARG A 486 4.18 -1.63 22.37
N GLN A 487 3.75 -1.70 23.63
CA GLN A 487 2.41 -1.27 24.04
C GLN A 487 2.15 0.20 23.68
N SER A 488 3.08 1.07 23.99
CA SER A 488 2.95 2.50 23.67
C SER A 488 2.92 2.76 22.16
N GLY A 489 3.69 2.00 21.36
CA GLY A 489 3.63 2.07 19.90
C GLY A 489 2.32 1.53 19.33
N GLN A 490 1.76 0.46 19.90
CA GLN A 490 0.45 -0.07 19.52
C GLN A 490 -0.69 0.90 19.82
N ASP A 491 -0.67 1.56 20.99
CA ASP A 491 -1.62 2.60 21.32
C ASP A 491 -1.48 3.81 20.36
N PHE A 492 -0.24 4.10 19.92
CA PHE A 492 0.02 5.19 18.99
C PHE A 492 -0.48 4.88 17.56
N LEU A 493 -0.48 3.62 17.11
CA LEU A 493 -1.11 3.23 15.85
C LEU A 493 -2.61 3.51 15.85
N TRP A 494 -3.29 3.34 16.99
CA TRP A 494 -4.67 3.76 17.14
C TRP A 494 -4.82 5.30 17.18
N TYR A 495 -3.87 6.04 17.81
CA TYR A 495 -3.85 7.49 17.73
C TYR A 495 -3.73 7.97 16.28
N LEU A 496 -2.89 7.35 15.47
CA LEU A 496 -2.75 7.68 14.05
C LEU A 496 -4.05 7.47 13.25
N TRP A 497 -4.89 6.52 13.66
CA TRP A 497 -6.20 6.29 13.07
C TRP A 497 -7.17 7.45 13.27
N CYS A 498 -7.21 8.07 14.43
CA CYS A 498 -8.30 8.98 14.80
C CYS A 498 -7.89 10.17 15.69
N GLY A 499 -6.59 10.39 15.91
CA GLY A 499 -6.07 11.48 16.73
C GLY A 499 -6.24 12.84 16.05
N ARG A 500 -6.52 13.87 16.85
CA ARG A 500 -6.85 15.22 16.38
C ARG A 500 -5.76 15.88 15.51
N LEU A 501 -4.49 15.61 15.77
CA LEU A 501 -3.36 16.13 15.00
C LEU A 501 -2.56 14.99 14.35
N SER A 502 -3.22 13.85 14.11
CA SER A 502 -2.64 12.78 13.30
C SER A 502 -2.42 13.27 11.87
N PRO A 503 -1.23 13.10 11.28
CA PRO A 503 -1.00 13.43 9.88
C PRO A 503 -1.71 12.47 8.89
N LEU A 504 -2.31 11.39 9.40
CA LEU A 504 -3.02 10.39 8.59
C LEU A 504 -4.54 10.56 8.65
N PHE A 505 -5.04 11.35 9.60
CA PHE A 505 -6.48 11.59 9.77
C PHE A 505 -6.76 13.06 9.45
N GLY A 506 -7.37 13.31 8.28
CA GLY A 506 -7.69 14.64 7.77
C GLY A 506 -9.18 14.96 7.81
#